data_c6bf8f381832fc6f910a6f4519639bde
#
_entry.id   c6bf8f381832fc6f910a6f4519639bde
#
_cell.length_a   1.000
_cell.length_b   1.000
_cell.length_c   1.000
_cell.angle_alpha   90.00
_cell.angle_beta   90.00
_cell.angle_gamma   90.00
#
_symmetry.space_group_name_H-M   'P 1'
#
loop_
_entity.id
_entity.type
_entity.pdbx_description
1 polymer ?
#
loop_
_entity_poly.entity_id
_entity_poly.type
_entity_poly.pdbx_seq_one_letter_code
_entity_poly.pdbx_strand_id
1 'polypeptide(L)'
;GEINGTKLAGAYEFDNEGTPAERVVVIQEGVLKNFLMSRMPIKGFDKSNGHGRNQPGLMPTGRQGNLIVTSSQAVPEKQLRQMLIDEAKKQGKPYGLYFDDIQGGFTLTTRSLPQAFQVLPVIVYKVYADGRPDELVRGVDIVGTPLAALTRIITTGDTQHVFNGVCGAESGSVPVSAVAPAMLFSEMEVQKRAHGRERPPILPAPGADSGKDDSTGVKP
;
A
#
# COMPACT_ATOMS: atom_id res chain seq x y z
N GLY A 1 -16.73 -12.59 2.67
CA GLY A 1 -17.12 -11.21 2.97
C GLY A 1 -17.22 -10.37 1.71
N GLU A 2 -18.07 -9.37 1.76
CA GLU A 2 -18.33 -8.43 0.67
C GLU A 2 -18.56 -7.03 1.24
N ILE A 3 -18.06 -6.00 0.58
CA ILE A 3 -18.30 -4.58 0.93
C ILE A 3 -18.60 -3.83 -0.36
N ASN A 4 -19.69 -3.08 -0.38
CA ASN A 4 -20.15 -2.28 -1.55
C ASN A 4 -20.18 -3.08 -2.86
N GLY A 5 -20.64 -4.35 -2.83
CA GLY A 5 -20.70 -5.22 -3.99
C GLY A 5 -19.37 -5.84 -4.41
N THR A 6 -18.25 -5.54 -3.70
CA THR A 6 -16.93 -6.09 -3.97
C THR A 6 -16.62 -7.22 -3.00
N LYS A 7 -16.35 -8.41 -3.53
CA LYS A 7 -15.88 -9.56 -2.72
C LYS A 7 -14.49 -9.31 -2.16
N LEU A 8 -14.28 -9.71 -0.93
CA LEU A 8 -13.00 -9.55 -0.22
C LEU A 8 -12.13 -10.80 -0.42
N ALA A 9 -10.98 -10.65 -1.06
CA ALA A 9 -10.05 -11.75 -1.33
C ALA A 9 -9.39 -12.33 -0.07
N GLY A 10 -9.33 -11.54 1.00
CA GLY A 10 -8.79 -11.96 2.29
C GLY A 10 -9.78 -12.68 3.21
N ALA A 11 -11.01 -13.00 2.75
CA ALA A 11 -12.02 -13.68 3.55
C ALA A 11 -11.75 -15.18 3.63
N TYR A 12 -11.91 -15.75 4.82
CA TYR A 12 -11.83 -17.18 5.09
C TYR A 12 -12.63 -17.52 6.37
N GLU A 13 -13.03 -18.76 6.53
CA GLU A 13 -13.77 -19.23 7.70
C GLU A 13 -12.83 -19.79 8.78
N PHE A 14 -11.78 -20.50 8.35
CA PHE A 14 -10.73 -21.04 9.21
C PHE A 14 -9.37 -20.59 8.68
N ASP A 15 -8.45 -20.29 9.60
CA ASP A 15 -7.07 -20.02 9.23
C ASP A 15 -6.33 -21.31 8.78
N ASN A 16 -5.07 -21.19 8.38
CA ASN A 16 -4.29 -22.34 7.90
C ASN A 16 -3.90 -23.32 9.03
N GLU A 17 -4.21 -23.01 10.28
CA GLU A 17 -4.03 -23.88 11.46
C GLU A 17 -5.34 -24.51 11.92
N GLY A 18 -6.45 -24.29 11.22
CA GLY A 18 -7.77 -24.82 11.55
C GLY A 18 -8.48 -24.06 12.68
N THR A 19 -8.01 -22.88 13.03
CA THR A 19 -8.68 -22.01 14.01
C THR A 19 -9.75 -21.17 13.31
N PRO A 20 -10.99 -21.07 13.84
CA PRO A 20 -12.01 -20.20 13.29
C PRO A 20 -11.53 -18.74 13.22
N ALA A 21 -11.81 -18.07 12.10
CA ALA A 21 -11.45 -16.67 11.93
C ALA A 21 -12.31 -15.78 12.82
N GLU A 22 -11.68 -14.89 13.57
CA GLU A 22 -12.35 -13.92 14.44
C GLU A 22 -12.17 -12.48 13.91
N ARG A 23 -13.14 -11.64 14.23
CA ARG A 23 -12.96 -10.19 14.05
C ARG A 23 -12.12 -9.65 15.20
N VAL A 24 -10.96 -9.09 14.88
CA VAL A 24 -10.02 -8.52 15.84
C VAL A 24 -9.96 -7.01 15.69
N VAL A 25 -10.26 -6.27 16.75
CA VAL A 25 -10.01 -4.83 16.83
C VAL A 25 -8.55 -4.63 17.20
N VAL A 26 -7.71 -4.37 16.22
CA VAL A 26 -6.26 -4.17 16.40
C VAL A 26 -5.95 -2.81 16.99
N ILE A 27 -6.56 -1.76 16.43
CA ILE A 27 -6.40 -0.38 16.89
C ILE A 27 -7.79 0.23 17.10
N GLN A 28 -7.98 0.89 18.23
CA GLN A 28 -9.18 1.65 18.54
C GLN A 28 -8.79 3.03 19.05
N GLU A 29 -9.30 4.09 18.39
CA GLU A 29 -9.02 5.48 18.76
C GLU A 29 -7.52 5.79 18.89
N GLY A 30 -6.73 5.26 17.94
CA GLY A 30 -5.27 5.41 17.92
C GLY A 30 -4.50 4.54 18.92
N VAL A 31 -5.19 3.72 19.73
CA VAL A 31 -4.56 2.85 20.74
C VAL A 31 -4.53 1.41 20.26
N LEU A 32 -3.34 0.78 20.27
CA LEU A 32 -3.18 -0.65 20.00
C LEU A 32 -3.87 -1.46 21.10
N LYS A 33 -4.80 -2.32 20.73
CA LYS A 33 -5.60 -3.18 21.64
C LYS A 33 -5.23 -4.65 21.55
N ASN A 34 -5.01 -5.15 20.34
CA ASN A 34 -4.79 -6.57 20.10
C ASN A 34 -3.78 -6.80 18.98
N PHE A 35 -3.37 -8.04 18.84
CA PHE A 35 -2.56 -8.54 17.74
C PHE A 35 -3.35 -9.57 16.92
N LEU A 36 -2.94 -9.77 15.67
CA LEU A 36 -3.38 -10.90 14.87
C LEU A 36 -2.54 -12.11 15.29
N MET A 37 -3.21 -13.15 15.82
CA MET A 37 -2.56 -14.27 16.47
C MET A 37 -2.74 -15.57 15.68
N SER A 38 -1.62 -16.25 15.45
CA SER A 38 -1.58 -17.68 15.11
C SER A 38 -1.57 -18.53 16.39
N ARG A 39 -1.42 -19.83 16.26
CA ARG A 39 -1.24 -20.74 17.41
C ARG A 39 0.14 -20.58 18.09
N MET A 40 1.04 -19.80 17.51
CA MET A 40 2.30 -19.42 18.16
C MET A 40 2.01 -18.36 19.23
N PRO A 41 2.13 -18.69 20.53
CA PRO A 41 1.78 -17.75 21.59
C PRO A 41 2.84 -16.65 21.73
N ILE A 42 2.40 -15.45 22.14
CA ILE A 42 3.28 -14.39 22.60
C ILE A 42 2.89 -13.99 24.02
N LYS A 43 3.83 -13.41 24.76
CA LYS A 43 3.60 -13.02 26.16
C LYS A 43 2.36 -12.12 26.29
N GLY A 44 1.38 -12.56 27.09
CA GLY A 44 0.12 -11.85 27.30
C GLY A 44 -0.98 -12.17 26.29
N PHE A 45 -0.68 -13.00 25.25
CA PHE A 45 -1.63 -13.46 24.24
C PHE A 45 -1.35 -14.93 23.97
N ASP A 46 -2.05 -15.79 24.68
CA ASP A 46 -1.81 -17.25 24.71
C ASP A 46 -2.70 -18.05 23.75
N LYS A 47 -3.64 -17.37 23.08
CA LYS A 47 -4.61 -18.01 22.17
C LYS A 47 -4.54 -17.43 20.77
N SER A 48 -4.72 -18.32 19.78
CA SER A 48 -4.98 -17.90 18.40
C SER A 48 -6.35 -17.23 18.30
N ASN A 49 -6.46 -16.24 17.40
CA ASN A 49 -7.71 -15.62 17.00
C ASN A 49 -7.99 -15.82 15.50
N GLY A 50 -7.51 -16.96 14.97
CA GLY A 50 -7.78 -17.38 13.61
C GLY A 50 -7.06 -16.55 12.55
N HIS A 51 -5.83 -16.11 12.82
CA HIS A 51 -5.01 -15.36 11.87
C HIS A 51 -3.68 -16.06 11.54
N GLY A 52 -3.55 -17.35 11.85
CA GLY A 52 -2.41 -18.18 11.47
C GLY A 52 -2.44 -18.50 9.97
N ARG A 53 -1.73 -17.73 9.15
CA ARG A 53 -1.80 -17.83 7.68
C ARG A 53 -0.43 -18.05 7.06
N ASN A 54 -0.39 -18.85 6.00
CA ASN A 54 0.82 -19.15 5.25
C ASN A 54 0.53 -19.50 3.78
N GLN A 55 1.56 -19.42 2.99
CA GLN A 55 1.65 -20.11 1.71
C GLN A 55 1.91 -21.60 1.97
N PRO A 56 1.33 -22.53 1.20
CA PRO A 56 1.59 -23.97 1.36
C PRO A 56 3.09 -24.29 1.42
N GLY A 57 3.46 -25.11 2.41
CA GLY A 57 4.86 -25.51 2.64
C GLY A 57 5.66 -24.60 3.58
N LEU A 58 5.09 -23.47 4.03
CA LEU A 58 5.72 -22.60 5.01
C LEU A 58 5.00 -22.64 6.35
N MET A 59 5.67 -22.20 7.42
CA MET A 59 5.08 -22.15 8.76
C MET A 59 4.08 -21.00 8.87
N PRO A 60 2.87 -21.23 9.42
CA PRO A 60 1.90 -20.15 9.65
C PRO A 60 2.41 -19.13 10.66
N THR A 61 2.10 -17.86 10.42
CA THR A 61 2.30 -16.77 11.37
C THR A 61 1.07 -15.87 11.41
N GLY A 62 0.98 -14.98 12.40
CA GLY A 62 -0.13 -14.04 12.49
C GLY A 62 -0.13 -13.05 11.30
N ARG A 63 -1.11 -13.18 10.40
CA ARG A 63 -1.25 -12.38 9.16
C ARG A 63 -2.65 -11.82 9.04
N GLN A 64 -2.74 -10.64 8.42
CA GLN A 64 -4.05 -10.06 8.07
C GLN A 64 -4.82 -10.90 7.05
N GLY A 65 -6.15 -10.86 7.16
CA GLY A 65 -7.08 -11.26 6.10
C GLY A 65 -7.65 -10.02 5.43
N ASN A 66 -8.74 -9.49 5.99
CA ASN A 66 -9.35 -8.24 5.57
C ASN A 66 -9.01 -7.14 6.59
N LEU A 67 -8.17 -6.19 6.22
CA LEU A 67 -7.88 -5.02 7.04
C LEU A 67 -8.93 -3.94 6.74
N ILE A 68 -9.75 -3.60 7.74
CA ILE A 68 -10.81 -2.61 7.60
C ILE A 68 -10.46 -1.40 8.46
N VAL A 69 -10.34 -0.25 7.83
CA VAL A 69 -10.10 1.04 8.49
C VAL A 69 -11.40 1.85 8.49
N THR A 70 -11.79 2.33 9.66
CA THR A 70 -12.95 3.21 9.83
C THR A 70 -12.53 4.49 10.55
N SER A 71 -13.25 5.57 10.29
CA SER A 71 -13.02 6.86 10.95
C SER A 71 -14.33 7.37 11.55
N SER A 72 -14.24 7.96 12.75
CA SER A 72 -15.36 8.65 13.40
C SER A 72 -15.50 10.10 12.94
N GLN A 73 -14.51 10.63 12.22
CA GLN A 73 -14.47 12.03 11.74
C GLN A 73 -14.39 12.07 10.21
N ALA A 74 -15.34 11.40 9.56
CA ALA A 74 -15.44 11.40 8.13
C ALA A 74 -16.23 12.62 7.62
N VAL A 75 -15.83 13.10 6.44
CA VAL A 75 -16.58 14.11 5.67
C VAL A 75 -17.07 13.49 4.36
N PRO A 76 -18.10 14.05 3.70
CA PRO A 76 -18.45 13.61 2.35
C PRO A 76 -17.22 13.60 1.43
N GLU A 77 -16.93 12.47 0.79
CA GLU A 77 -15.68 12.28 0.02
C GLU A 77 -15.46 13.37 -1.04
N LYS A 78 -16.54 13.84 -1.67
CA LYS A 78 -16.50 14.96 -2.63
C LYS A 78 -15.92 16.27 -2.06
N GLN A 79 -15.89 16.44 -0.74
CA GLN A 79 -15.32 17.63 -0.09
C GLN A 79 -13.80 17.53 0.04
N LEU A 80 -13.22 16.32 0.04
CA LEU A 80 -11.78 16.12 0.25
C LEU A 80 -10.94 16.89 -0.78
N ARG A 81 -11.41 16.96 -2.04
CA ARG A 81 -10.70 17.70 -3.07
C ARG A 81 -10.60 19.20 -2.76
N GLN A 82 -11.70 19.82 -2.31
CA GLN A 82 -11.68 21.23 -1.93
C GLN A 82 -10.78 21.44 -0.70
N MET A 83 -10.85 20.54 0.28
CA MET A 83 -10.00 20.59 1.46
C MET A 83 -8.52 20.44 1.13
N LEU A 84 -8.15 19.64 0.12
CA LEU A 84 -6.77 19.55 -0.40
C LEU A 84 -6.30 20.89 -0.97
N ILE A 85 -7.16 21.57 -1.73
CA ILE A 85 -6.87 22.91 -2.28
C ILE A 85 -6.68 23.92 -1.14
N ASP A 86 -7.56 23.91 -0.17
CA ASP A 86 -7.52 24.84 0.96
C ASP A 86 -6.28 24.61 1.83
N GLU A 87 -5.91 23.36 2.08
CA GLU A 87 -4.69 23.04 2.82
C GLU A 87 -3.43 23.46 2.03
N ALA A 88 -3.40 23.26 0.71
CA ALA A 88 -2.31 23.73 -0.14
C ALA A 88 -2.17 25.26 -0.07
N LYS A 89 -3.27 26.01 -0.13
CA LYS A 89 -3.29 27.47 0.04
C LYS A 89 -2.78 27.90 1.42
N LYS A 90 -3.26 27.26 2.47
CA LYS A 90 -2.86 27.53 3.86
C LYS A 90 -1.35 27.36 4.05
N GLN A 91 -0.75 26.37 3.37
CA GLN A 91 0.69 26.11 3.39
C GLN A 91 1.49 26.93 2.38
N GLY A 92 0.87 27.79 1.59
CA GLY A 92 1.53 28.57 0.53
C GLY A 92 2.07 27.71 -0.60
N LYS A 93 1.50 26.52 -0.81
CA LYS A 93 1.91 25.60 -1.88
C LYS A 93 1.11 25.87 -3.16
N PRO A 94 1.72 25.75 -4.34
CA PRO A 94 1.01 25.96 -5.60
C PRO A 94 0.02 24.85 -5.94
N TYR A 95 0.18 23.66 -5.36
CA TYR A 95 -0.69 22.50 -5.58
C TYR A 95 -0.62 21.51 -4.41
N GLY A 96 -1.66 20.67 -4.28
CA GLY A 96 -1.64 19.42 -3.54
C GLY A 96 -1.49 18.22 -4.48
N LEU A 97 -1.13 17.06 -3.94
CA LEU A 97 -1.07 15.81 -4.71
C LEU A 97 -2.29 14.95 -4.41
N TYR A 98 -2.94 14.48 -5.46
CA TYR A 98 -4.03 13.52 -5.40
C TYR A 98 -3.57 12.19 -5.99
N PHE A 99 -3.61 11.15 -5.18
CA PHE A 99 -3.24 9.78 -5.55
C PHE A 99 -4.53 9.00 -5.80
N ASP A 100 -4.83 8.71 -7.06
CA ASP A 100 -6.09 8.08 -7.48
C ASP A 100 -6.01 6.56 -7.51
N ASP A 101 -4.87 6.01 -7.95
CA ASP A 101 -4.67 4.57 -8.02
C ASP A 101 -3.29 4.16 -7.51
N ILE A 102 -3.24 2.98 -6.87
CA ILE A 102 -2.05 2.44 -6.21
C ILE A 102 -1.86 0.99 -6.64
N GLN A 103 -0.68 0.68 -7.15
CA GLN A 103 -0.31 -0.69 -7.54
C GLN A 103 -0.03 -1.57 -6.31
N GLY A 104 0.55 -1.00 -5.26
CA GLY A 104 0.98 -1.72 -4.08
C GLY A 104 2.08 -0.97 -3.33
N GLY A 105 2.84 -1.70 -2.55
CA GLY A 105 3.93 -1.14 -1.76
C GLY A 105 4.55 -2.17 -0.84
N PHE A 106 5.43 -1.72 0.04
CA PHE A 106 6.01 -2.56 1.07
C PHE A 106 6.24 -1.78 2.36
N THR A 107 6.37 -2.50 3.45
CA THR A 107 6.69 -1.96 4.77
C THR A 107 7.87 -2.72 5.36
N LEU A 108 8.90 -2.01 5.80
CA LEU A 108 10.01 -2.56 6.57
C LEU A 108 9.69 -2.44 8.05
N THR A 109 9.56 -3.57 8.75
CA THR A 109 9.18 -3.62 10.16
C THR A 109 10.19 -4.37 11.02
N THR A 110 11.37 -4.68 10.47
CA THR A 110 12.42 -5.40 11.21
C THR A 110 13.00 -4.53 12.32
N ARG A 111 13.40 -5.15 13.43
CA ARG A 111 14.04 -4.43 14.56
C ARG A 111 15.44 -3.90 14.24
N SER A 112 16.08 -4.46 13.22
CA SER A 112 17.45 -4.12 12.82
C SER A 112 17.57 -2.93 11.88
N LEU A 113 16.44 -2.46 11.32
CA LEU A 113 16.40 -1.34 10.36
C LEU A 113 15.36 -0.31 10.81
N PRO A 114 15.52 0.96 10.45
CA PRO A 114 14.45 1.95 10.63
C PRO A 114 13.16 1.48 9.97
N GLN A 115 12.05 1.65 10.68
CA GLN A 115 10.74 1.37 10.10
C GLN A 115 10.45 2.35 8.97
N ALA A 116 10.10 1.83 7.82
CA ALA A 116 9.80 2.62 6.63
C ALA A 116 8.73 1.93 5.80
N PHE A 117 8.01 2.72 5.01
CA PHE A 117 7.13 2.21 3.97
C PHE A 117 7.39 2.93 2.65
N GLN A 118 7.05 2.25 1.57
CA GLN A 118 6.97 2.83 0.23
C GLN A 118 5.67 2.36 -0.41
N VAL A 119 4.92 3.31 -0.97
CA VAL A 119 3.74 3.04 -1.80
C VAL A 119 4.06 3.42 -3.23
N LEU A 120 3.58 2.60 -4.16
CA LEU A 120 3.81 2.73 -5.59
C LEU A 120 2.52 3.20 -6.29
N PRO A 121 2.27 4.52 -6.38
CA PRO A 121 1.13 5.04 -7.09
C PRO A 121 1.23 4.80 -8.59
N VAL A 122 0.10 4.59 -9.23
CA VAL A 122 -0.05 4.46 -10.69
C VAL A 122 -0.54 5.76 -11.28
N ILE A 123 -1.54 6.38 -10.66
CA ILE A 123 -2.18 7.60 -11.12
C ILE A 123 -2.04 8.68 -10.04
N VAL A 124 -1.38 9.77 -10.39
CA VAL A 124 -1.14 10.90 -9.49
C VAL A 124 -1.43 12.22 -10.22
N TYR A 125 -2.15 13.11 -9.58
CA TYR A 125 -2.44 14.44 -10.11
C TYR A 125 -1.90 15.54 -9.20
N LYS A 126 -1.39 16.61 -9.81
CA LYS A 126 -1.28 17.91 -9.14
C LYS A 126 -2.62 18.61 -9.23
N VAL A 127 -3.21 18.87 -8.08
CA VAL A 127 -4.43 19.66 -7.92
C VAL A 127 -4.04 21.07 -7.55
N TYR A 128 -4.19 22.00 -8.48
CA TYR A 128 -3.66 23.35 -8.31
C TYR A 128 -4.53 24.23 -7.40
N ALA A 129 -3.86 25.02 -6.55
CA ALA A 129 -4.51 25.93 -5.61
C ALA A 129 -5.18 27.13 -6.28
N ASP A 130 -4.76 27.51 -7.50
CA ASP A 130 -5.31 28.61 -8.28
C ASP A 130 -6.51 28.20 -9.18
N GLY A 131 -6.91 26.94 -9.15
CA GLY A 131 -8.07 26.44 -9.88
C GLY A 131 -7.84 26.10 -11.36
N ARG A 132 -6.59 26.15 -11.84
CA ARG A 132 -6.28 25.64 -13.18
C ARG A 132 -6.49 24.13 -13.27
N PRO A 133 -6.60 23.55 -14.47
CA PRO A 133 -6.80 22.12 -14.66
C PRO A 133 -5.70 21.28 -13.98
N ASP A 134 -6.10 20.10 -13.50
CA ASP A 134 -5.19 19.13 -12.91
C ASP A 134 -4.15 18.65 -13.91
N GLU A 135 -2.95 18.40 -13.43
CA GLU A 135 -1.83 17.89 -14.22
C GLU A 135 -1.50 16.46 -13.79
N LEU A 136 -1.60 15.51 -14.72
CA LEU A 136 -1.17 14.14 -14.49
C LEU A 136 0.35 14.09 -14.39
N VAL A 137 0.86 13.50 -13.31
CA VAL A 137 2.30 13.31 -13.09
C VAL A 137 2.64 11.83 -12.96
N ARG A 138 3.87 11.46 -13.31
CA ARG A 138 4.35 10.08 -13.27
C ARG A 138 5.65 9.97 -12.47
N GLY A 139 5.89 8.77 -11.96
CA GLY A 139 7.13 8.47 -11.26
C GLY A 139 7.25 9.15 -9.91
N VAL A 140 6.15 9.22 -9.18
CA VAL A 140 6.09 9.71 -7.79
C VAL A 140 5.77 8.53 -6.90
N ASP A 141 6.67 8.21 -5.96
CA ASP A 141 6.43 7.22 -4.92
C ASP A 141 6.18 7.92 -3.59
N ILE A 142 5.27 7.39 -2.78
CA ILE A 142 5.06 7.84 -1.40
C ILE A 142 6.03 7.07 -0.51
N VAL A 143 6.74 7.78 0.36
CA VAL A 143 7.69 7.19 1.30
C VAL A 143 7.48 7.77 2.70
N GLY A 144 7.99 7.09 3.71
CA GLY A 144 7.95 7.62 5.07
C GLY A 144 7.99 6.55 6.14
N THR A 145 7.70 6.95 7.37
CA THR A 145 7.50 6.02 8.48
C THR A 145 6.01 5.92 8.82
N PRO A 146 5.48 4.71 9.11
CA PRO A 146 4.03 4.52 9.31
C PRO A 146 3.44 5.45 10.37
N LEU A 147 4.07 5.58 11.54
CA LEU A 147 3.55 6.40 12.62
C LEU A 147 3.54 7.89 12.27
N ALA A 148 4.61 8.40 11.62
CA ALA A 148 4.66 9.79 11.21
C ALA A 148 3.58 10.09 10.16
N ALA A 149 3.34 9.20 9.21
CA ALA A 149 2.27 9.36 8.23
C ALA A 149 0.89 9.41 8.88
N LEU A 150 0.58 8.46 9.77
CA LEU A 150 -0.73 8.40 10.44
C LEU A 150 -1.04 9.65 11.27
N THR A 151 -0.05 10.27 11.90
CA THR A 151 -0.23 11.52 12.67
C THR A 151 -0.53 12.76 11.81
N ARG A 152 -0.34 12.65 10.49
CA ARG A 152 -0.60 13.73 9.53
C ARG A 152 -1.97 13.66 8.88
N ILE A 153 -2.83 12.71 9.25
CA ILE A 153 -4.20 12.61 8.75
C ILE A 153 -5.01 13.78 9.31
N ILE A 154 -5.60 14.59 8.43
CA ILE A 154 -6.52 15.68 8.78
C ILE A 154 -7.94 15.14 8.94
N THR A 155 -8.40 14.39 7.95
CA THR A 155 -9.74 13.80 7.91
C THR A 155 -9.79 12.66 6.88
N THR A 156 -10.93 11.96 6.84
CA THR A 156 -11.20 10.90 5.88
C THR A 156 -12.50 11.17 5.13
N GLY A 157 -12.65 10.52 3.97
CA GLY A 157 -13.94 10.41 3.30
C GLY A 157 -14.90 9.48 4.05
N ASP A 158 -16.16 9.52 3.67
CA ASP A 158 -17.24 8.68 4.20
C ASP A 158 -17.47 7.40 3.39
N THR A 159 -16.79 7.26 2.25
CA THR A 159 -16.94 6.11 1.34
C THR A 159 -15.80 5.12 1.55
N GLN A 160 -16.16 3.84 1.71
CA GLN A 160 -15.18 2.75 1.83
C GLN A 160 -14.79 2.24 0.44
N HIS A 161 -13.50 2.20 0.17
CA HIS A 161 -12.90 1.63 -1.03
C HIS A 161 -12.24 0.28 -0.70
N VAL A 162 -12.29 -0.66 -1.65
CA VAL A 162 -11.75 -2.02 -1.47
C VAL A 162 -10.56 -2.22 -2.40
N PHE A 163 -9.43 -2.57 -1.82
CA PHE A 163 -8.26 -3.07 -2.54
C PHE A 163 -8.08 -4.56 -2.25
N ASN A 164 -8.09 -5.39 -3.28
CA ASN A 164 -7.78 -6.81 -3.18
C ASN A 164 -6.36 -7.06 -3.70
N GLY A 165 -5.58 -7.81 -2.94
CA GLY A 165 -4.19 -8.06 -3.29
C GLY A 165 -3.58 -9.27 -2.59
N VAL A 166 -2.27 -9.30 -2.60
CA VAL A 166 -1.45 -10.35 -1.96
C VAL A 166 -0.46 -9.69 -1.01
N CYS A 167 -0.39 -10.19 0.20
CA CYS A 167 0.58 -9.75 1.19
C CYS A 167 1.71 -10.78 1.30
N GLY A 168 2.95 -10.36 1.04
CA GLY A 168 4.15 -11.17 1.19
C GLY A 168 4.84 -10.90 2.53
N ALA A 169 5.22 -11.95 3.27
CA ALA A 169 6.04 -11.87 4.47
C ALA A 169 6.74 -13.24 4.72
N GLU A 170 7.27 -13.46 5.92
CA GLU A 170 8.03 -14.67 6.29
C GLU A 170 7.26 -15.98 6.09
N SER A 171 5.93 -15.98 6.21
CA SER A 171 5.09 -17.13 5.90
C SER A 171 4.63 -17.20 4.44
N GLY A 172 5.29 -16.50 3.53
CA GLY A 172 4.99 -16.46 2.11
C GLY A 172 3.87 -15.49 1.74
N SER A 173 3.25 -15.74 0.61
CA SER A 173 2.21 -14.90 0.00
C SER A 173 0.81 -15.38 0.39
N VAL A 174 -0.02 -14.47 0.91
CA VAL A 174 -1.41 -14.77 1.28
C VAL A 174 -2.37 -13.74 0.66
N PRO A 175 -3.56 -14.15 0.17
CA PRO A 175 -4.56 -13.21 -0.32
C PRO A 175 -5.05 -12.31 0.81
N VAL A 176 -5.21 -11.02 0.53
CA VAL A 176 -5.66 -10.02 1.51
C VAL A 176 -6.60 -9.02 0.87
N SER A 177 -7.36 -8.31 1.70
CA SER A 177 -8.07 -7.11 1.30
C SER A 177 -7.75 -5.97 2.25
N ALA A 178 -7.61 -4.78 1.72
CA ALA A 178 -7.62 -3.54 2.48
C ALA A 178 -8.90 -2.76 2.14
N VAL A 179 -9.62 -2.36 3.16
CA VAL A 179 -10.84 -1.57 3.04
C VAL A 179 -10.64 -0.29 3.85
N ALA A 180 -10.61 0.83 3.16
CA ALA A 180 -10.34 2.12 3.79
C ALA A 180 -11.05 3.25 3.04
N PRO A 181 -11.42 4.36 3.72
CA PRO A 181 -11.85 5.56 3.06
C PRO A 181 -10.67 6.30 2.42
N ALA A 182 -10.95 7.20 1.48
CA ALA A 182 -9.97 8.18 1.05
C ALA A 182 -9.51 9.05 2.25
N MET A 183 -8.23 9.43 2.28
CA MET A 183 -7.64 10.14 3.42
C MET A 183 -6.95 11.41 2.96
N LEU A 184 -7.19 12.51 3.67
CA LEU A 184 -6.49 13.77 3.50
C LEU A 184 -5.36 13.89 4.51
N PHE A 185 -4.15 14.10 4.04
CA PHE A 185 -2.96 14.33 4.87
C PHE A 185 -2.52 15.79 4.76
N SER A 186 -2.04 16.35 5.87
CA SER A 186 -1.42 17.69 5.86
C SER A 186 -0.10 17.69 5.11
N GLU A 187 0.62 16.58 5.18
CA GLU A 187 1.93 16.41 4.55
C GLU A 187 2.21 14.92 4.33
N MET A 188 2.85 14.59 3.23
CA MET A 188 3.34 13.26 2.91
C MET A 188 4.66 13.38 2.17
N GLU A 189 5.65 12.60 2.58
CA GLU A 189 6.92 12.54 1.87
C GLU A 189 6.75 11.80 0.55
N VAL A 190 7.29 12.38 -0.51
CA VAL A 190 7.30 11.79 -1.83
C VAL A 190 8.70 11.85 -2.43
N GLN A 191 9.03 10.83 -3.20
CA GLN A 191 10.28 10.79 -3.95
C GLN A 191 10.01 10.58 -5.44
N LYS A 192 10.90 11.13 -6.26
CA LYS A 192 10.89 10.84 -7.69
C LYS A 192 11.46 9.43 -7.92
N ARG A 193 10.68 8.59 -8.60
CA ARG A 193 11.14 7.26 -9.00
C ARG A 193 12.33 7.40 -9.95
N ALA A 194 13.43 6.70 -9.64
CA ALA A 194 14.56 6.63 -10.54
C ALA A 194 14.15 5.87 -11.81
N HIS A 195 14.24 6.50 -12.95
CA HIS A 195 14.13 5.81 -14.23
C HIS A 195 15.52 5.37 -14.65
N GLY A 196 15.72 4.07 -14.83
CA GLY A 196 16.86 3.57 -15.56
C GLY A 196 16.86 4.20 -16.96
N ARG A 197 17.96 4.85 -17.32
CA ARG A 197 18.13 5.44 -18.68
C ARG A 197 18.46 4.40 -19.72
N GLU A 198 18.73 3.18 -19.30
CA GLU A 198 19.05 2.09 -20.21
C GLU A 198 17.76 1.64 -20.90
N ARG A 199 17.70 1.88 -22.19
CA ARG A 199 16.72 1.20 -23.03
C ARG A 199 17.09 -0.29 -23.00
N PRO A 200 16.13 -1.19 -22.72
CA PRO A 200 16.40 -2.62 -22.87
C PRO A 200 16.91 -2.87 -24.28
N PRO A 201 17.91 -3.75 -24.44
CA PRO A 201 18.41 -4.08 -25.77
C PRO A 201 17.25 -4.57 -26.63
N ILE A 202 17.17 -4.04 -27.85
CA ILE A 202 16.23 -4.56 -28.85
C ILE A 202 16.81 -5.88 -29.31
N LEU A 203 16.26 -6.98 -28.82
CA LEU A 203 16.65 -8.30 -29.25
C LEU A 203 16.14 -8.54 -30.69
N PRO A 204 16.92 -9.20 -31.54
CA PRO A 204 16.44 -9.59 -32.85
C PRO A 204 15.22 -10.54 -32.72
N ALA A 205 14.38 -10.58 -33.73
CA ALA A 205 13.26 -11.48 -33.77
C ALA A 205 13.74 -12.95 -33.61
N PRO A 206 12.97 -13.81 -32.91
CA PRO A 206 13.32 -15.23 -32.84
C PRO A 206 13.51 -15.82 -34.22
N GLY A 207 14.68 -16.43 -34.50
CA GLY A 207 15.06 -16.98 -35.82
C GLY A 207 15.78 -16.02 -36.75
N ALA A 208 16.03 -14.78 -36.35
CA ALA A 208 16.97 -13.93 -37.07
C ALA A 208 18.40 -14.39 -36.77
N ASP A 209 19.13 -14.80 -37.81
CA ASP A 209 20.55 -15.14 -37.70
C ASP A 209 21.30 -13.93 -37.13
N SER A 210 21.96 -14.11 -35.99
CA SER A 210 22.95 -13.17 -35.50
C SER A 210 24.17 -13.27 -36.41
N GLY A 211 24.16 -12.56 -37.51
CA GLY A 211 25.36 -12.43 -38.36
C GLY A 211 26.51 -11.95 -37.48
N LYS A 212 27.48 -12.80 -37.23
CA LYS A 212 28.75 -12.44 -36.62
C LYS A 212 29.41 -11.40 -37.49
N ASP A 213 29.35 -10.16 -37.06
CA ASP A 213 30.21 -9.11 -37.60
C ASP A 213 31.60 -9.31 -36.98
N ASP A 214 32.41 -10.20 -37.62
CA ASP A 214 33.83 -10.38 -37.35
C ASP A 214 34.59 -9.20 -37.98
N SER A 215 34.53 -8.03 -37.39
CA SER A 215 35.47 -6.94 -37.71
C SER A 215 36.37 -6.60 -36.51
N THR A 216 37.16 -7.58 -36.08
CA THR A 216 38.37 -7.27 -35.32
C THR A 216 39.49 -6.86 -36.27
N GLY A 217 39.41 -5.64 -36.76
CA GLY A 217 40.52 -4.99 -37.45
C GLY A 217 41.49 -4.41 -36.42
N VAL A 218 42.42 -5.21 -35.93
CA VAL A 218 43.63 -4.70 -35.29
C VAL A 218 44.51 -4.18 -36.43
N LYS A 219 44.82 -2.91 -36.48
CA LYS A 219 45.93 -2.35 -37.27
C LYS A 219 47.07 -1.92 -36.33
N PRO A 220 48.30 -2.04 -36.83
CA PRO A 220 49.57 -2.01 -36.08
C PRO A 220 49.92 -0.66 -35.43
#